data_f5b64e1768b48d709142fc068158c3da
#
_entry.id   f5b64e1768b48d709142fc068158c3da
#
_cell.length_a   1.000
_cell.length_b   1.000
_cell.length_c   1.000
_cell.angle_alpha   90.00
_cell.angle_beta   90.00
_cell.angle_gamma   90.00
#
_symmetry.space_group_name_H-M   'P 1'
#
loop_
_entity.id
_entity.type
_entity.pdbx_description
1 polymer ?
#
loop_
_entity_poly.entity_id
_entity_poly.type
_entity_poly.pdbx_seq_one_letter_code
_entity_poly.pdbx_strand_id
1 'polypeptide(L)'
;IWKGLVGSEMCIRDRSNVVSGEAGGITQHIGAYQINNNNKKITFIDTPGHAAFSNMRARGSKTTDIIILVVAADDGIKPQTIESIAHAKTAEVPIIVAINKIDLPGADPDKVRNELLSHEVIVEKLSGEVLDIEVSATKGTNLDKLEEAIHLQADLLNLKANPDRKARGSVIESKLEKGRGSVATVLVQKGTLKVSDIFVSGSEWGKVKALIDDKGKNIKQAEPSVPVEVLGFDSNPLAGDDFIVVEN
;
A
#
# COMPACT_ATOMS: atom_id res chain seq x y z
N ILE A 1 10.35 2.49 -0.61
CA ILE A 1 9.79 1.22 -1.07
C ILE A 1 8.30 1.23 -0.78
N TRP A 2 7.50 1.03 -1.80
CA TRP A 2 6.05 1.13 -1.79
C TRP A 2 5.42 -0.25 -1.91
N LYS A 3 4.35 -0.53 -1.18
CA LYS A 3 3.67 -1.83 -1.23
C LYS A 3 2.18 -1.71 -1.06
N GLY A 4 1.44 -2.37 -1.95
CA GLY A 4 0.02 -2.61 -1.79
C GLY A 4 -0.22 -3.98 -1.18
N LEU A 5 -1.03 -4.03 -0.14
CA LEU A 5 -1.52 -5.26 0.48
C LEU A 5 -2.96 -5.49 0.03
N VAL A 6 -3.25 -6.69 -0.42
CA VAL A 6 -4.62 -7.13 -0.63
C VAL A 6 -4.99 -8.08 0.51
N GLY A 7 -5.61 -7.50 1.54
CA GLY A 7 -6.10 -8.25 2.70
C GLY A 7 -5.72 -7.62 4.05
N SER A 8 -6.70 -7.40 4.91
CA SER A 8 -6.60 -6.76 6.23
C SER A 8 -5.80 -7.55 7.28
N GLU A 9 -5.27 -8.73 6.93
CA GLU A 9 -4.68 -9.66 7.90
C GLU A 9 -3.24 -9.30 8.32
N MET A 10 -2.54 -8.45 7.57
CA MET A 10 -1.16 -8.08 7.90
C MET A 10 -1.00 -6.94 8.91
N CYS A 11 -2.07 -6.25 9.26
CA CYS A 11 -2.07 -5.27 10.37
C CYS A 11 -1.69 -5.89 11.73
N ILE A 12 -1.72 -7.21 11.84
CA ILE A 12 -1.40 -7.94 13.08
C ILE A 12 0.09 -7.79 13.47
N ARG A 13 1.00 -7.66 12.52
CA ARG A 13 2.44 -7.54 12.80
C ARG A 13 2.79 -6.23 13.50
N ASP A 14 2.17 -5.14 13.09
CA ASP A 14 2.55 -3.80 13.55
C ASP A 14 1.82 -3.37 14.83
N ARG A 15 0.91 -4.23 15.36
CA ARG A 15 0.00 -3.86 16.44
C ARG A 15 -0.72 -2.52 16.18
N SER A 16 -0.74 -2.08 14.91
CA SER A 16 -1.48 -0.91 14.51
C SER A 16 -2.96 -1.28 14.54
N ASN A 17 -3.70 -0.58 15.36
CA ASN A 17 -5.11 -0.87 15.67
C ASN A 17 -6.04 -0.30 14.57
N VAL A 18 -5.65 -0.43 13.29
CA VAL A 18 -6.38 0.14 12.15
C VAL A 18 -7.79 -0.46 12.08
N VAL A 19 -7.92 -1.76 12.32
CA VAL A 19 -9.20 -2.48 12.23
C VAL A 19 -10.16 -2.17 13.40
N SER A 20 -9.64 -1.81 14.58
CA SER A 20 -10.50 -1.58 15.77
C SER A 20 -11.28 -0.27 15.73
N GLY A 21 -10.95 0.64 14.83
CA GLY A 21 -11.64 1.92 14.64
C GLY A 21 -12.67 1.91 13.50
N GLU A 22 -12.75 0.86 12.70
CA GLU A 22 -13.64 0.78 11.55
C GLU A 22 -14.96 0.03 11.85
N ALA A 23 -16.06 0.55 11.30
CA ALA A 23 -17.38 -0.05 11.46
C ALA A 23 -17.41 -1.45 10.80
N GLY A 24 -17.76 -2.47 11.59
CA GLY A 24 -17.84 -3.85 11.12
C GLY A 24 -16.52 -4.63 11.13
N GLY A 25 -15.41 -4.07 11.61
CA GLY A 25 -14.13 -4.78 11.75
C GLY A 25 -13.46 -5.17 10.43
N ILE A 26 -13.78 -4.46 9.34
CA ILE A 26 -13.19 -4.64 8.01
C ILE A 26 -12.60 -3.32 7.52
N THR A 27 -11.48 -3.39 6.79
CA THR A 27 -10.88 -2.21 6.15
C THR A 27 -11.82 -1.65 5.09
N GLN A 28 -12.26 -0.40 5.27
CA GLN A 28 -13.16 0.31 4.35
C GLN A 28 -12.49 1.50 3.67
N HIS A 29 -11.37 1.95 4.21
CA HIS A 29 -10.55 3.04 3.68
C HIS A 29 -9.18 2.53 3.25
N ILE A 30 -8.50 3.27 2.39
CA ILE A 30 -7.11 2.94 2.06
C ILE A 30 -6.22 3.38 3.21
N GLY A 31 -5.68 2.43 3.95
CA GLY A 31 -4.68 2.68 4.99
C GLY A 31 -3.30 2.87 4.37
N ALA A 32 -2.61 3.95 4.70
CA ALA A 32 -1.21 4.13 4.32
C ALA A 32 -0.38 4.38 5.58
N TYR A 33 0.60 3.53 5.83
CA TYR A 33 1.45 3.62 7.02
C TYR A 33 2.88 3.16 6.73
N GLN A 34 3.82 3.63 7.53
CA GLN A 34 5.24 3.34 7.36
C GLN A 34 5.80 2.53 8.53
N ILE A 35 6.46 1.43 8.23
CA ILE A 35 7.26 0.69 9.20
C ILE A 35 8.74 0.96 8.99
N ASN A 36 9.51 0.93 10.08
CA ASN A 36 10.95 1.03 10.05
C ASN A 36 11.55 -0.21 10.73
N ASN A 37 12.26 -1.02 9.95
CA ASN A 37 12.97 -2.18 10.45
C ASN A 37 14.41 -2.14 9.93
N ASN A 38 15.39 -2.29 10.84
CA ASN A 38 16.82 -2.30 10.51
C ASN A 38 17.28 -1.13 9.62
N ASN A 39 16.82 0.10 9.90
CA ASN A 39 17.07 1.31 9.12
C ASN A 39 16.51 1.29 7.68
N LYS A 40 15.70 0.32 7.33
CA LYS A 40 14.97 0.27 6.07
C LYS A 40 13.50 0.65 6.33
N LYS A 41 13.02 1.65 5.62
CA LYS A 41 11.64 2.11 5.71
C LYS A 41 10.81 1.44 4.62
N ILE A 42 9.67 0.89 5.00
CA ILE A 42 8.70 0.30 4.10
C ILE A 42 7.37 1.00 4.33
N THR A 43 6.77 1.48 3.25
CA THR A 43 5.42 2.05 3.30
C THR A 43 4.43 1.04 2.77
N PHE A 44 3.46 0.70 3.57
CA PHE A 44 2.35 -0.15 3.20
C PHE A 44 1.14 0.69 2.81
N ILE A 45 0.49 0.27 1.73
CA ILE A 45 -0.85 0.75 1.36
C ILE A 45 -1.77 -0.44 1.47
N ASP A 46 -2.60 -0.46 2.51
CA ASP A 46 -3.60 -1.49 2.71
C ASP A 46 -4.87 -1.12 1.95
N THR A 47 -5.36 -2.05 1.14
CA THR A 47 -6.58 -1.87 0.35
C THR A 47 -7.64 -2.88 0.77
N PRO A 48 -8.92 -2.44 0.86
CA PRO A 48 -10.01 -3.35 1.21
C PRO A 48 -10.11 -4.53 0.24
N GLY A 49 -10.21 -5.75 0.78
CA GLY A 49 -10.33 -6.98 -0.02
C GLY A 49 -11.71 -7.18 -0.65
N HIS A 50 -12.75 -6.47 -0.23
CA HIS A 50 -14.13 -6.69 -0.68
C HIS A 50 -14.35 -6.23 -2.14
N ALA A 51 -15.21 -6.96 -2.90
CA ALA A 51 -15.47 -6.69 -4.32
C ALA A 51 -15.91 -5.24 -4.61
N ALA A 52 -16.64 -4.60 -3.69
CA ALA A 52 -17.09 -3.22 -3.82
C ALA A 52 -15.95 -2.18 -3.96
N PHE A 53 -14.71 -2.55 -3.60
CA PHE A 53 -13.56 -1.65 -3.55
C PHE A 53 -12.54 -1.87 -4.68
N SER A 54 -12.98 -2.38 -5.84
CA SER A 54 -12.11 -2.63 -7.01
C SER A 54 -11.30 -1.40 -7.45
N ASN A 55 -11.95 -0.24 -7.49
CA ASN A 55 -11.27 1.02 -7.85
C ASN A 55 -10.16 1.42 -6.85
N MET A 56 -10.29 1.04 -5.58
CA MET A 56 -9.25 1.30 -4.58
C MET A 56 -8.04 0.41 -4.81
N ARG A 57 -8.25 -0.89 -5.14
CA ARG A 57 -7.18 -1.81 -5.51
C ARG A 57 -6.46 -1.38 -6.78
N ALA A 58 -7.20 -1.00 -7.81
CA ALA A 58 -6.63 -0.49 -9.06
C ALA A 58 -5.76 0.78 -8.83
N ARG A 59 -6.18 1.66 -7.93
CA ARG A 59 -5.42 2.84 -7.53
C ARG A 59 -4.17 2.47 -6.74
N GLY A 60 -4.31 1.60 -5.73
CA GLY A 60 -3.19 1.09 -4.96
C GLY A 60 -2.11 0.50 -5.87
N SER A 61 -2.49 -0.35 -6.82
CA SER A 61 -1.57 -0.99 -7.77
C SER A 61 -0.77 0.00 -8.62
N LYS A 62 -1.37 1.12 -9.03
CA LYS A 62 -0.69 2.15 -9.84
C LYS A 62 0.31 3.00 -9.05
N THR A 63 0.18 3.03 -7.73
CA THR A 63 1.00 3.88 -6.87
C THR A 63 2.07 3.11 -6.11
N THR A 64 2.11 1.78 -6.25
CA THR A 64 3.03 0.89 -5.53
C THR A 64 4.13 0.33 -6.42
N ASP A 65 5.29 0.04 -5.85
CA ASP A 65 6.42 -0.59 -6.56
C ASP A 65 6.34 -2.13 -6.52
N ILE A 66 5.68 -2.68 -5.51
CA ILE A 66 5.54 -4.13 -5.30
C ILE A 66 4.14 -4.39 -4.74
N ILE A 67 3.49 -5.44 -5.20
CA ILE A 67 2.20 -5.91 -4.67
C ILE A 67 2.43 -7.18 -3.86
N ILE A 68 1.89 -7.23 -2.64
CA ILE A 68 1.80 -8.46 -1.86
C ILE A 68 0.39 -9.02 -2.03
N LEU A 69 0.30 -10.15 -2.69
CA LEU A 69 -0.94 -10.88 -2.87
C LEU A 69 -1.11 -11.88 -1.73
N VAL A 70 -2.05 -11.59 -0.83
CA VAL A 70 -2.34 -12.48 0.30
C VAL A 70 -3.42 -13.48 -0.09
N VAL A 71 -3.11 -14.76 0.01
CA VAL A 71 -4.05 -15.87 -0.29
C VAL A 71 -4.12 -16.81 0.90
N ALA A 72 -5.31 -17.13 1.36
CA ALA A 72 -5.50 -18.06 2.46
C ALA A 72 -5.30 -19.52 1.99
N ALA A 73 -4.45 -20.26 2.71
CA ALA A 73 -4.10 -21.64 2.36
C ALA A 73 -5.25 -22.63 2.51
N ASP A 74 -6.25 -22.32 3.33
CA ASP A 74 -7.45 -23.11 3.55
C ASP A 74 -8.55 -22.85 2.51
N ASP A 75 -8.59 -21.67 1.94
CA ASP A 75 -9.64 -21.19 1.03
C ASP A 75 -9.25 -21.23 -0.45
N GLY A 76 -7.96 -21.03 -0.75
CA GLY A 76 -7.47 -20.92 -2.12
C GLY A 76 -7.78 -19.57 -2.78
N ILE A 77 -7.77 -19.53 -4.11
CA ILE A 77 -7.98 -18.33 -4.90
C ILE A 77 -9.47 -17.96 -4.95
N LYS A 78 -9.77 -16.70 -4.63
CA LYS A 78 -11.10 -16.11 -4.70
C LYS A 78 -11.22 -15.17 -5.91
N PRO A 79 -12.44 -14.80 -6.35
CA PRO A 79 -12.62 -13.84 -7.45
C PRO A 79 -11.87 -12.51 -7.25
N GLN A 80 -11.80 -12.01 -6.02
CA GLN A 80 -11.06 -10.78 -5.68
C GLN A 80 -9.54 -10.96 -5.84
N THR A 81 -9.02 -12.17 -5.61
CA THR A 81 -7.62 -12.50 -5.84
C THR A 81 -7.28 -12.44 -7.33
N ILE A 82 -8.16 -13.00 -8.18
CA ILE A 82 -8.02 -12.97 -9.64
C ILE A 82 -8.03 -11.53 -10.14
N GLU A 83 -8.95 -10.72 -9.65
CA GLU A 83 -9.04 -9.29 -9.97
C GLU A 83 -7.75 -8.54 -9.56
N SER A 84 -7.21 -8.84 -8.38
CA SER A 84 -5.96 -8.23 -7.91
C SER A 84 -4.76 -8.61 -8.76
N ILE A 85 -4.69 -9.86 -9.24
CA ILE A 85 -3.68 -10.29 -10.21
C ILE A 85 -3.82 -9.50 -11.52
N ALA A 86 -5.04 -9.31 -12.02
CA ALA A 86 -5.27 -8.53 -13.24
C ALA A 86 -4.85 -7.05 -13.07
N HIS A 87 -5.13 -6.44 -11.92
CA HIS A 87 -4.67 -5.08 -11.61
C HIS A 87 -3.15 -4.99 -11.55
N ALA A 88 -2.47 -5.95 -10.92
CA ALA A 88 -1.01 -5.99 -10.85
C ALA A 88 -0.38 -6.12 -12.24
N LYS A 89 -0.90 -7.02 -13.07
CA LYS A 89 -0.45 -7.19 -14.47
C LYS A 89 -0.66 -5.94 -15.29
N THR A 90 -1.83 -5.29 -15.17
CA THR A 90 -2.14 -4.04 -15.90
C THR A 90 -1.23 -2.89 -15.46
N ALA A 91 -0.84 -2.86 -14.20
CA ALA A 91 0.06 -1.84 -13.65
C ALA A 91 1.55 -2.18 -13.88
N GLU A 92 1.86 -3.36 -14.43
CA GLU A 92 3.23 -3.88 -14.62
C GLU A 92 4.05 -3.90 -13.31
N VAL A 93 3.38 -4.18 -12.20
CA VAL A 93 3.99 -4.20 -10.86
C VAL A 93 4.25 -5.65 -10.45
N PRO A 94 5.46 -6.00 -9.99
CA PRO A 94 5.78 -7.35 -9.55
C PRO A 94 4.96 -7.75 -8.33
N ILE A 95 4.61 -9.05 -8.29
CA ILE A 95 3.83 -9.66 -7.23
C ILE A 95 4.76 -10.49 -6.34
N ILE A 96 4.54 -10.42 -5.04
CA ILE A 96 5.01 -11.40 -4.05
C ILE A 96 3.76 -12.07 -3.47
N VAL A 97 3.74 -13.39 -3.42
CA VAL A 97 2.61 -14.14 -2.87
C VAL A 97 2.86 -14.46 -1.40
N ALA A 98 1.94 -14.06 -0.54
CA ALA A 98 1.90 -14.47 0.86
C ALA A 98 0.78 -15.50 1.04
N ILE A 99 1.14 -16.78 1.17
CA ILE A 99 0.18 -17.86 1.44
C ILE A 99 -0.06 -17.89 2.95
N ASN A 100 -1.18 -17.31 3.37
CA ASN A 100 -1.49 -17.11 4.78
C ASN A 100 -2.34 -18.25 5.36
N LYS A 101 -2.48 -18.26 6.69
CA LYS A 101 -3.24 -19.25 7.46
C LYS A 101 -2.69 -20.68 7.38
N ILE A 102 -1.38 -20.83 7.22
CA ILE A 102 -0.74 -22.17 7.18
C ILE A 102 -0.88 -22.94 8.49
N ASP A 103 -1.30 -22.28 9.57
CA ASP A 103 -1.53 -22.86 10.88
C ASP A 103 -2.92 -23.51 11.04
N LEU A 104 -3.81 -23.33 10.07
CA LEU A 104 -5.15 -23.91 10.13
C LEU A 104 -5.18 -25.37 9.66
N PRO A 105 -6.06 -26.20 10.26
CA PRO A 105 -6.34 -27.54 9.73
C PRO A 105 -6.91 -27.43 8.31
N GLY A 106 -6.34 -28.18 7.37
CA GLY A 106 -6.75 -28.14 5.97
C GLY A 106 -6.04 -27.10 5.11
N ALA A 107 -5.06 -26.40 5.66
CA ALA A 107 -4.18 -25.54 4.87
C ALA A 107 -3.41 -26.37 3.83
N ASP A 108 -3.53 -25.99 2.56
CA ASP A 108 -2.85 -26.64 1.42
C ASP A 108 -2.16 -25.57 0.55
N PRO A 109 -0.91 -25.20 0.87
CA PRO A 109 -0.14 -24.22 0.10
C PRO A 109 0.12 -24.67 -1.35
N ASP A 110 0.27 -25.96 -1.59
CA ASP A 110 0.57 -26.45 -2.93
C ASP A 110 -0.65 -26.40 -3.85
N LYS A 111 -1.85 -26.58 -3.30
CA LYS A 111 -3.10 -26.29 -4.02
C LYS A 111 -3.16 -24.82 -4.46
N VAL A 112 -2.84 -23.89 -3.56
CA VAL A 112 -2.81 -22.45 -3.90
C VAL A 112 -1.82 -22.16 -5.03
N ARG A 113 -0.62 -22.76 -5.01
CA ARG A 113 0.38 -22.59 -6.07
C ARG A 113 -0.12 -23.09 -7.42
N ASN A 114 -0.78 -24.25 -7.44
CA ASN A 114 -1.37 -24.83 -8.66
C ASN A 114 -2.53 -23.96 -9.20
N GLU A 115 -3.34 -23.38 -8.32
CA GLU A 115 -4.40 -22.44 -8.72
C GLU A 115 -3.80 -21.16 -9.30
N LEU A 116 -2.73 -20.60 -8.69
CA LEU A 116 -2.00 -19.42 -9.19
C LEU A 116 -1.42 -19.65 -10.60
N LEU A 117 -0.91 -20.85 -10.86
CA LEU A 117 -0.39 -21.23 -12.17
C LEU A 117 -1.46 -21.08 -13.27
N SER A 118 -2.72 -21.42 -12.97
CA SER A 118 -3.84 -21.25 -13.90
C SER A 118 -4.13 -19.79 -14.25
N HIS A 119 -3.63 -18.84 -13.46
CA HIS A 119 -3.73 -17.39 -13.69
C HIS A 119 -2.40 -16.77 -14.13
N GLU A 120 -1.46 -17.60 -14.64
CA GLU A 120 -0.14 -17.16 -15.12
C GLU A 120 0.71 -16.46 -14.03
N VAL A 121 0.52 -16.83 -12.78
CA VAL A 121 1.38 -16.44 -11.66
C VAL A 121 2.19 -17.68 -11.28
N ILE A 122 3.39 -17.77 -11.86
CA ILE A 122 4.26 -18.92 -11.68
C ILE A 122 5.23 -18.63 -10.55
N VAL A 123 5.05 -19.32 -9.45
CA VAL A 123 5.86 -19.14 -8.25
C VAL A 123 7.20 -19.88 -8.35
N GLU A 124 8.18 -19.46 -7.55
CA GLU A 124 9.55 -19.98 -7.57
C GLU A 124 9.60 -21.50 -7.35
N LYS A 125 8.78 -22.06 -6.47
CA LYS A 125 8.65 -23.53 -6.28
C LYS A 125 8.19 -24.29 -7.52
N LEU A 126 7.54 -23.63 -8.47
CA LEU A 126 7.12 -24.18 -9.76
C LEU A 126 8.02 -23.70 -10.91
N SER A 127 9.26 -23.33 -10.60
CA SER A 127 10.27 -22.81 -11.55
C SER A 127 9.89 -21.50 -12.23
N GLY A 128 9.07 -20.66 -11.57
CA GLY A 128 8.74 -19.30 -11.99
C GLY A 128 9.61 -18.26 -11.33
N GLU A 129 9.22 -16.99 -11.51
CA GLU A 129 9.96 -15.83 -11.01
C GLU A 129 9.26 -15.14 -9.82
N VAL A 130 8.06 -15.57 -9.47
CA VAL A 130 7.25 -14.95 -8.41
C VAL A 130 7.64 -15.54 -7.06
N LEU A 131 8.09 -14.70 -6.14
CA LEU A 131 8.38 -15.13 -4.78
C LEU A 131 7.11 -15.51 -4.05
N ASP A 132 7.09 -16.67 -3.38
CA ASP A 132 6.00 -17.11 -2.54
C ASP A 132 6.48 -17.48 -1.13
N ILE A 133 5.77 -16.98 -0.11
CA ILE A 133 6.10 -17.21 1.28
C ILE A 133 4.87 -17.74 2.02
N GLU A 134 5.05 -18.88 2.68
CA GLU A 134 4.06 -19.47 3.58
C GLU A 134 4.10 -18.75 4.93
N VAL A 135 2.99 -18.11 5.34
CA VAL A 135 2.93 -17.30 6.55
C VAL A 135 1.73 -17.66 7.43
N SER A 136 1.85 -17.35 8.71
CA SER A 136 0.70 -17.21 9.60
C SER A 136 0.74 -15.84 10.25
N ALA A 137 -0.17 -14.97 9.83
CA ALA A 137 -0.28 -13.63 10.41
C ALA A 137 -0.62 -13.70 11.90
N THR A 138 -1.50 -14.62 12.29
CA THR A 138 -1.95 -14.80 13.69
C THR A 138 -0.82 -15.29 14.60
N LYS A 139 0.03 -16.22 14.12
CA LYS A 139 1.15 -16.76 14.89
C LYS A 139 2.46 -16.02 14.67
N GLY A 140 2.50 -15.07 13.74
CA GLY A 140 3.72 -14.37 13.35
C GLY A 140 4.75 -15.23 12.61
N THR A 141 4.34 -16.40 12.09
CA THR A 141 5.25 -17.34 11.44
C THR A 141 5.70 -16.80 10.08
N ASN A 142 7.02 -16.81 9.82
CA ASN A 142 7.67 -16.41 8.57
C ASN A 142 7.36 -14.98 8.09
N LEU A 143 6.91 -14.08 8.96
CA LEU A 143 6.71 -12.66 8.60
C LEU A 143 8.05 -11.96 8.32
N ASP A 144 9.11 -12.37 8.99
CA ASP A 144 10.49 -11.97 8.73
C ASP A 144 10.95 -12.36 7.32
N LYS A 145 10.66 -13.59 6.89
CA LYS A 145 10.97 -14.05 5.53
C LYS A 145 10.19 -13.29 4.45
N LEU A 146 8.93 -12.94 4.74
CA LEU A 146 8.15 -12.10 3.83
C LEU A 146 8.80 -10.71 3.71
N GLU A 147 9.29 -10.14 4.80
CA GLU A 147 10.00 -8.87 4.78
C GLU A 147 11.31 -8.96 4.00
N GLU A 148 12.08 -10.04 4.19
CA GLU A 148 13.30 -10.31 3.41
C GLU A 148 13.00 -10.40 1.91
N ALA A 149 11.96 -11.15 1.52
CA ALA A 149 11.52 -11.25 0.12
C ALA A 149 11.16 -9.88 -0.48
N ILE A 150 10.52 -9.04 0.31
CA ILE A 150 10.19 -7.69 -0.06
C ILE A 150 11.46 -6.85 -0.31
N HIS A 151 12.43 -6.94 0.57
CA HIS A 151 13.69 -6.22 0.39
C HIS A 151 14.46 -6.73 -0.82
N LEU A 152 14.50 -8.06 -1.02
CA LEU A 152 15.13 -8.65 -2.19
C LEU A 152 14.50 -8.13 -3.49
N GLN A 153 13.18 -8.15 -3.59
CA GLN A 153 12.47 -7.64 -4.76
C GLN A 153 12.73 -6.15 -4.98
N ALA A 154 12.77 -5.36 -3.90
CA ALA A 154 13.07 -3.92 -3.99
C ALA A 154 14.50 -3.63 -4.45
N ASP A 155 15.46 -4.42 -4.02
CA ASP A 155 16.86 -4.32 -4.45
C ASP A 155 17.00 -4.68 -5.94
N LEU A 156 16.29 -5.72 -6.42
CA LEU A 156 16.22 -6.08 -7.83
C LEU A 156 15.64 -4.95 -8.71
N LEU A 157 14.62 -4.26 -8.21
CA LEU A 157 14.00 -3.12 -8.91
C LEU A 157 14.88 -1.85 -8.89
N ASN A 158 15.94 -1.82 -8.08
CA ASN A 158 16.85 -0.68 -7.94
C ASN A 158 16.11 0.65 -7.71
N LEU A 159 15.14 0.62 -6.80
CA LEU A 159 14.26 1.75 -6.53
C LEU A 159 15.03 2.95 -5.98
N LYS A 160 14.90 4.09 -6.65
CA LYS A 160 15.57 5.34 -6.29
C LYS A 160 14.61 6.51 -6.39
N ALA A 161 14.74 7.46 -5.47
CA ALA A 161 14.03 8.73 -5.53
C ALA A 161 14.99 9.87 -5.16
N ASN A 162 14.85 11.01 -5.82
CA ASN A 162 15.60 12.20 -5.49
C ASN A 162 14.79 13.06 -4.52
N PRO A 163 15.24 13.25 -3.26
CA PRO A 163 14.57 14.13 -2.29
C PRO A 163 14.81 15.62 -2.56
N ASP A 164 15.88 15.97 -3.26
CA ASP A 164 16.32 17.37 -3.46
C ASP A 164 15.62 18.06 -4.63
N ARG A 165 14.35 17.79 -4.81
CA ARG A 165 13.49 18.43 -5.82
C ARG A 165 12.12 18.76 -5.23
N LYS A 166 11.30 19.51 -5.96
CA LYS A 166 9.91 19.75 -5.61
C LYS A 166 9.11 18.45 -5.54
N ALA A 167 8.24 18.38 -4.54
CA ALA A 167 7.48 17.19 -4.29
C ALA A 167 6.52 16.88 -5.43
N ARG A 168 6.45 15.59 -5.76
CA ARG A 168 5.41 14.97 -6.55
C ARG A 168 4.92 13.73 -5.82
N GLY A 169 3.63 13.48 -5.92
CA GLY A 169 2.99 12.33 -5.30
C GLY A 169 1.63 12.06 -5.91
N SER A 170 0.87 11.21 -5.26
CA SER A 170 -0.49 10.88 -5.65
C SER A 170 -1.41 10.98 -4.44
N VAL A 171 -2.63 11.42 -4.66
CA VAL A 171 -3.69 11.43 -3.66
C VAL A 171 -4.21 9.99 -3.49
N ILE A 172 -4.02 9.42 -2.30
CA ILE A 172 -4.50 8.09 -1.95
C ILE A 172 -5.98 8.14 -1.62
N GLU A 173 -6.34 9.07 -0.73
CA GLU A 173 -7.70 9.29 -0.25
C GLU A 173 -7.91 10.77 0.08
N SER A 174 -9.14 11.23 -0.01
CA SER A 174 -9.53 12.58 0.40
C SER A 174 -10.85 12.55 1.17
N LYS A 175 -10.96 13.42 2.17
CA LYS A 175 -12.14 13.54 3.00
C LYS A 175 -12.38 14.98 3.42
N LEU A 176 -13.64 15.33 3.66
CA LEU A 176 -14.00 16.59 4.27
C LEU A 176 -14.18 16.38 5.78
N GLU A 177 -13.30 16.95 6.57
CA GLU A 177 -13.36 16.86 8.03
C GLU A 177 -13.97 18.11 8.66
N LYS A 178 -14.89 17.89 9.58
CA LYS A 178 -15.52 19.00 10.33
C LYS A 178 -14.46 19.74 11.17
N GLY A 179 -14.28 21.03 10.90
CA GLY A 179 -13.31 21.89 11.61
C GLY A 179 -11.90 21.89 11.02
N ARG A 180 -11.52 20.92 10.17
CA ARG A 180 -10.22 20.88 9.48
C ARG A 180 -10.31 21.20 7.98
N GLY A 181 -11.53 21.12 7.43
CA GLY A 181 -11.78 21.34 6.01
C GLY A 181 -11.41 20.14 5.15
N SER A 182 -10.96 20.40 3.93
CA SER A 182 -10.50 19.37 3.00
C SER A 182 -9.15 18.82 3.41
N VAL A 183 -9.09 17.51 3.64
CA VAL A 183 -7.89 16.78 4.04
C VAL A 183 -7.66 15.65 3.03
N ALA A 184 -6.46 15.52 2.53
CA ALA A 184 -6.11 14.41 1.64
C ALA A 184 -4.86 13.69 2.13
N THR A 185 -4.90 12.36 2.09
CA THR A 185 -3.72 11.52 2.26
C THR A 185 -2.96 11.48 0.95
N VAL A 186 -1.77 12.03 0.97
CA VAL A 186 -0.86 12.09 -0.18
C VAL A 186 0.32 11.18 0.06
N LEU A 187 0.66 10.44 -0.97
CA LEU A 187 1.85 9.64 -1.01
C LEU A 187 2.92 10.41 -1.77
N VAL A 188 3.95 10.88 -1.07
CA VAL A 188 5.09 11.56 -1.72
C VAL A 188 5.92 10.52 -2.47
N GLN A 189 6.05 10.67 -3.78
CA GLN A 189 6.82 9.73 -4.64
C GLN A 189 8.20 10.26 -4.99
N LYS A 190 8.33 11.57 -5.18
CA LYS A 190 9.59 12.24 -5.55
C LYS A 190 9.67 13.59 -4.86
N GLY A 191 10.88 14.05 -4.54
CA GLY A 191 11.08 15.34 -3.90
C GLY A 191 10.67 15.33 -2.43
N THR A 192 10.79 16.47 -1.79
CA THR A 192 10.41 16.67 -0.39
C THR A 192 9.29 17.69 -0.31
N LEU A 193 8.15 17.26 0.26
CA LEU A 193 7.00 18.13 0.52
C LEU A 193 7.20 18.87 1.84
N LYS A 194 7.00 20.19 1.83
CA LYS A 194 7.20 21.04 3.00
C LYS A 194 5.95 21.82 3.34
N VAL A 195 5.82 22.18 4.60
CA VAL A 195 4.80 23.16 5.02
C VAL A 195 5.04 24.47 4.29
N SER A 196 3.98 25.12 3.85
CA SER A 196 3.93 26.34 3.04
C SER A 196 4.19 26.16 1.55
N ASP A 197 4.48 24.96 1.04
CA ASP A 197 4.53 24.72 -0.39
C ASP A 197 3.17 24.99 -1.04
N ILE A 198 3.20 25.55 -2.25
CA ILE A 198 2.02 25.69 -3.11
C ILE A 198 1.94 24.46 -4.01
N PHE A 199 0.77 23.89 -4.15
CA PHE A 199 0.56 22.68 -4.93
C PHE A 199 -0.69 22.73 -5.80
N VAL A 200 -0.69 21.85 -6.80
CA VAL A 200 -1.85 21.56 -7.64
C VAL A 200 -2.11 20.04 -7.56
N SER A 201 -3.38 19.66 -7.52
CA SER A 201 -3.80 18.25 -7.52
C SER A 201 -5.09 18.09 -8.31
N GLY A 202 -4.98 17.47 -9.50
CA GLY A 202 -6.09 17.42 -10.46
C GLY A 202 -6.56 18.83 -10.83
N SER A 203 -7.83 19.13 -10.59
CA SER A 203 -8.44 20.46 -10.76
C SER A 203 -8.26 21.38 -9.56
N GLU A 204 -7.78 20.84 -8.44
CA GLU A 204 -7.68 21.54 -7.18
C GLU A 204 -6.28 22.11 -6.95
N TRP A 205 -6.19 23.10 -6.09
CA TRP A 205 -4.92 23.71 -5.71
C TRP A 205 -4.95 24.07 -4.21
N GLY A 206 -3.81 24.42 -3.70
CA GLY A 206 -3.74 24.86 -2.30
C GLY A 206 -2.35 25.21 -1.85
N LYS A 207 -2.28 25.58 -0.57
CA LYS A 207 -1.03 25.80 0.14
C LYS A 207 -0.98 24.88 1.35
N VAL A 208 0.09 24.14 1.49
CA VAL A 208 0.28 23.22 2.62
C VAL A 208 0.24 23.99 3.93
N LYS A 209 -0.84 23.85 4.69
CA LYS A 209 -1.03 24.46 6.01
C LYS A 209 -0.42 23.60 7.11
N ALA A 210 -0.58 22.27 6.99
CA ALA A 210 -0.02 21.31 7.91
C ALA A 210 0.20 19.98 7.20
N LEU A 211 1.19 19.21 7.69
CA LEU A 211 1.46 17.83 7.32
C LEU A 211 1.35 16.99 8.59
N ILE A 212 0.63 15.87 8.49
CA ILE A 212 0.43 14.96 9.61
C ILE A 212 0.85 13.55 9.15
N ASP A 213 1.69 12.91 9.94
CA ASP A 213 2.16 11.55 9.65
C ASP A 213 1.08 10.49 9.98
N ASP A 214 1.38 9.24 9.65
CA ASP A 214 0.53 8.06 9.91
C ASP A 214 0.28 7.80 11.41
N LYS A 215 1.02 8.48 12.31
CA LYS A 215 0.86 8.42 13.77
C LYS A 215 0.11 9.62 14.34
N GLY A 216 -0.43 10.47 13.47
CA GLY A 216 -1.17 11.67 13.88
C GLY A 216 -0.31 12.84 14.38
N LYS A 217 1.02 12.82 14.13
CA LYS A 217 1.92 13.90 14.54
C LYS A 217 2.11 14.92 13.44
N ASN A 218 2.14 16.19 13.80
CA ASN A 218 2.52 17.25 12.88
C ASN A 218 4.01 17.17 12.54
N ILE A 219 4.32 17.13 11.24
CA ILE A 219 5.67 17.13 10.70
C ILE A 219 5.91 18.37 9.85
N LYS A 220 7.16 18.78 9.68
CA LYS A 220 7.52 19.96 8.88
C LYS A 220 7.73 19.65 7.41
N GLN A 221 8.14 18.42 7.12
CA GLN A 221 8.42 17.93 5.77
C GLN A 221 8.20 16.42 5.66
N ALA A 222 7.90 15.98 4.45
CA ALA A 222 7.74 14.58 4.08
C ALA A 222 8.64 14.27 2.88
N GLU A 223 9.52 13.28 3.05
CA GLU A 223 10.43 12.77 2.02
C GLU A 223 9.72 11.76 1.11
N PRO A 224 10.37 11.31 0.03
CA PRO A 224 9.82 10.23 -0.80
C PRO A 224 9.48 9.00 0.01
N SER A 225 8.41 8.33 -0.37
CA SER A 225 7.85 7.15 0.30
C SER A 225 7.16 7.42 1.64
N VAL A 226 6.94 8.66 2.02
CA VAL A 226 6.20 9.01 3.25
C VAL A 226 4.74 9.30 2.90
N PRO A 227 3.77 8.56 3.48
CA PRO A 227 2.37 8.91 3.41
C PRO A 227 2.07 10.02 4.43
N VAL A 228 1.38 11.06 4.01
CA VAL A 228 1.03 12.18 4.88
C VAL A 228 -0.38 12.68 4.63
N GLU A 229 -1.09 13.05 5.68
CA GLU A 229 -2.27 13.88 5.55
C GLU A 229 -1.85 15.33 5.30
N VAL A 230 -2.34 15.89 4.21
CA VAL A 230 -2.09 17.28 3.79
C VAL A 230 -3.34 18.10 4.06
N LEU A 231 -3.18 19.16 4.82
CA LEU A 231 -4.19 20.19 5.04
C LEU A 231 -3.86 21.41 4.20
N GLY A 232 -4.88 22.03 3.61
CA GLY A 232 -4.70 23.29 2.89
C GLY A 232 -5.19 23.29 1.46
N PHE A 233 -5.92 22.26 1.06
CA PHE A 233 -6.67 22.26 -0.19
C PHE A 233 -7.80 23.28 -0.17
N ASP A 234 -8.09 23.86 -1.30
CA ASP A 234 -9.25 24.74 -1.50
C ASP A 234 -10.55 23.92 -1.48
N SER A 235 -10.59 22.81 -2.23
CA SER A 235 -11.66 21.82 -2.20
C SER A 235 -11.10 20.40 -2.21
N ASN A 236 -11.98 19.38 -2.14
CA ASN A 236 -11.55 17.99 -2.08
C ASN A 236 -11.00 17.52 -3.42
N PRO A 237 -9.71 17.12 -3.50
CA PRO A 237 -9.17 16.46 -4.68
C PRO A 237 -9.79 15.08 -4.88
N LEU A 238 -9.69 14.56 -6.08
CA LEU A 238 -10.09 13.18 -6.34
C LEU A 238 -8.96 12.23 -5.91
N ALA A 239 -9.36 11.15 -5.30
CA ALA A 239 -8.41 10.08 -5.01
C ALA A 239 -7.87 9.48 -6.32
N GLY A 240 -6.54 9.42 -6.46
CA GLY A 240 -5.84 9.05 -7.69
C GLY A 240 -5.27 10.23 -8.46
N ASP A 241 -5.61 11.47 -8.09
CA ASP A 241 -5.04 12.65 -8.70
C ASP A 241 -3.53 12.76 -8.42
N ASP A 242 -2.81 13.29 -9.41
CA ASP A 242 -1.42 13.69 -9.22
C ASP A 242 -1.35 14.89 -8.28
N PHE A 243 -0.42 14.85 -7.36
CA PHE A 243 -0.09 15.95 -6.45
C PHE A 243 1.27 16.54 -6.85
N ILE A 244 1.32 17.81 -7.20
CA ILE A 244 2.52 18.47 -7.72
C ILE A 244 2.76 19.79 -7.02
N VAL A 245 3.94 19.94 -6.40
CA VAL A 245 4.38 21.23 -5.87
C VAL A 245 4.87 22.12 -7.01
N VAL A 246 4.29 23.31 -7.10
CA VAL A 246 4.60 24.31 -8.14
C VAL A 246 5.52 25.42 -7.64
N GLU A 247 6.00 26.27 -8.55
CA GLU A 247 6.75 27.48 -8.18
C GLU A 247 5.82 28.58 -7.68
N ASN A 248 6.30 29.37 -6.72
CA ASN A 248 5.66 30.62 -6.31
C ASN A 248 5.79 31.67 -7.41
#